data_2445e11ee69885c9cb189afc0f2c4b83
#
_entry.id   2445e11ee69885c9cb189afc0f2c4b83
#
_cell.length_a   1.000
_cell.length_b   1.000
_cell.length_c   1.000
_cell.angle_alpha   90.00
_cell.angle_beta   90.00
_cell.angle_gamma   90.00
#
_symmetry.space_group_name_H-M   'P 1'
#
loop_
_entity.id
_entity.type
_entity.pdbx_description
1 polymer ?
#
loop_
_entity_poly.entity_id
_entity_poly.type
_entity_poly.pdbx_seq_one_letter_code
_entity_poly.pdbx_strand_id
1 'polypeptide(L)'
;MSKRDEHFKSSGDGFHPDWTSAGPEHAGPSSRTRVHHIKASELSADTAQTTGMQRFAAISGTSVGSAKVWMGETYVSPSTASGNHHHGESETAIFVRNGRPEFVFHDGVQEVRIATAPGDYIFVPPYVPHREENPDPENPAVIVIARSTQEAIVVNLPALYALSEHPRVEHPE
;
A
#
# COMPACT_ATOMS: atom_id res chain seq x y z
N MET A 1 33.94 2.40 -4.84
CA MET A 1 33.38 3.31 -5.87
C MET A 1 32.32 2.55 -6.64
N SER A 2 31.08 2.88 -6.42
CA SER A 2 29.89 2.12 -6.88
C SER A 2 29.49 2.59 -8.27
N LYS A 3 29.24 1.63 -9.18
CA LYS A 3 28.81 1.84 -10.57
C LYS A 3 27.34 2.27 -10.72
N ARG A 4 26.81 3.10 -9.84
CA ARG A 4 25.39 3.54 -9.91
C ARG A 4 25.16 4.89 -10.59
N ASP A 5 26.20 5.60 -11.03
CA ASP A 5 26.04 7.00 -11.46
C ASP A 5 25.99 7.23 -12.98
N GLU A 6 25.91 6.17 -13.81
CA GLU A 6 26.02 6.36 -15.27
C GLU A 6 24.70 6.26 -16.05
N HIS A 7 23.52 6.12 -15.41
CA HIS A 7 22.28 5.91 -16.17
C HIS A 7 21.23 7.03 -16.07
N PHE A 8 21.58 8.19 -15.53
CA PHE A 8 20.69 9.34 -15.60
C PHE A 8 21.24 10.39 -16.58
N LYS A 9 21.26 10.05 -17.86
CA LYS A 9 21.33 11.08 -18.92
C LYS A 9 19.93 11.62 -19.10
N SER A 10 19.63 12.74 -18.46
CA SER A 10 18.53 13.60 -18.81
C SER A 10 18.67 14.00 -20.28
N SER A 11 17.99 13.29 -21.19
CA SER A 11 17.57 13.87 -22.43
C SER A 11 16.54 14.93 -22.04
N GLY A 12 16.66 16.15 -22.54
CA GLY A 12 15.87 17.32 -22.14
C GLY A 12 14.34 17.22 -22.37
N ASP A 13 13.85 16.06 -22.73
CA ASP A 13 12.44 15.71 -22.81
C ASP A 13 12.12 14.88 -21.56
N GLY A 14 11.34 15.45 -20.62
CA GLY A 14 10.86 14.74 -19.45
C GLY A 14 10.17 13.43 -19.84
N PHE A 15 10.25 12.42 -18.99
CA PHE A 15 9.47 11.20 -19.15
C PHE A 15 7.97 11.54 -19.06
N HIS A 16 7.27 11.47 -20.18
CA HIS A 16 5.83 11.60 -20.28
C HIS A 16 5.25 10.22 -20.60
N PRO A 17 4.79 9.46 -19.59
CA PRO A 17 4.00 8.28 -19.88
C PRO A 17 2.72 8.71 -20.60
N ASP A 18 2.28 7.95 -21.61
CA ASP A 18 0.99 8.13 -22.28
C ASP A 18 -0.16 7.89 -21.30
N TRP A 19 -0.43 8.87 -20.48
CA TRP A 19 -1.62 8.90 -19.62
C TRP A 19 -2.80 9.40 -20.46
N THR A 20 -3.25 8.57 -21.38
CA THR A 20 -4.49 8.84 -22.06
C THR A 20 -5.63 8.86 -21.05
N SER A 21 -6.11 10.07 -20.81
CA SER A 21 -7.44 10.35 -20.27
C SER A 21 -7.71 9.99 -18.80
N ALA A 22 -7.05 10.61 -17.87
CA ALA A 22 -7.72 10.97 -16.63
C ALA A 22 -8.00 12.47 -16.71
N GLY A 23 -9.20 12.82 -17.19
CA GLY A 23 -9.64 14.20 -17.24
C GLY A 23 -9.59 14.89 -15.88
N PRO A 24 -9.42 16.20 -15.84
CA PRO A 24 -9.19 16.98 -14.63
C PRO A 24 -10.45 17.29 -13.80
N GLU A 25 -11.42 16.40 -13.70
CA GLU A 25 -12.77 16.82 -13.30
C GLU A 25 -13.11 16.81 -11.80
N HIS A 26 -12.24 16.34 -10.89
CA HIS A 26 -12.69 16.14 -9.50
C HIS A 26 -11.84 16.73 -8.36
N ALA A 27 -10.81 17.50 -8.61
CA ALA A 27 -10.15 18.25 -7.55
C ALA A 27 -10.53 19.73 -7.64
N GLY A 28 -10.98 20.31 -6.51
CA GLY A 28 -11.26 21.73 -6.41
C GLY A 28 -10.03 22.59 -6.77
N PRO A 29 -10.22 23.85 -7.17
CA PRO A 29 -9.16 24.70 -7.74
C PRO A 29 -7.92 24.86 -6.85
N SER A 30 -8.05 24.71 -5.52
CA SER A 30 -6.95 24.97 -4.57
C SER A 30 -5.96 23.82 -4.39
N SER A 31 -6.36 22.57 -4.66
CA SER A 31 -5.48 21.41 -4.45
C SER A 31 -4.53 21.12 -5.62
N ARG A 32 -4.84 21.69 -6.81
CA ARG A 32 -4.11 21.40 -8.07
C ARG A 32 -2.99 22.39 -8.38
N THR A 33 -2.81 23.43 -7.58
CA THR A 33 -1.95 24.56 -7.94
C THR A 33 -0.61 24.59 -7.22
N ARG A 34 -0.37 23.69 -6.29
CA ARG A 34 0.86 23.67 -5.48
C ARG A 34 1.28 22.26 -5.08
N VAL A 35 2.54 22.11 -4.77
CA VAL A 35 3.06 20.92 -4.07
C VAL A 35 2.58 20.93 -2.62
N HIS A 36 2.09 19.80 -2.13
CA HIS A 36 1.70 19.62 -0.73
C HIS A 36 2.83 18.95 0.05
N HIS A 37 3.08 19.43 1.26
CA HIS A 37 4.02 18.84 2.20
C HIS A 37 3.25 18.46 3.47
N ILE A 38 3.19 17.17 3.76
CA ILE A 38 2.60 16.62 4.98
C ILE A 38 3.73 16.23 5.92
N LYS A 39 3.76 16.86 7.08
CA LYS A 39 4.77 16.55 8.10
C LYS A 39 4.43 15.25 8.81
N ALA A 40 5.43 14.55 9.34
CA ALA A 40 5.22 13.34 10.12
C ALA A 40 4.28 13.54 11.33
N SER A 41 4.24 14.75 11.88
CA SER A 41 3.33 15.12 12.98
C SER A 41 1.89 15.40 12.56
N GLU A 42 1.62 15.42 11.25
CA GLU A 42 0.31 15.73 10.66
C GLU A 42 -0.39 14.49 10.11
N LEU A 43 0.19 13.31 10.30
CA LEU A 43 -0.42 12.04 9.89
C LEU A 43 -1.73 11.82 10.65
N SER A 44 -2.77 11.40 9.94
CA SER A 44 -4.10 11.20 10.51
C SER A 44 -4.38 9.72 10.80
N ALA A 45 -4.81 9.44 12.02
CA ALA A 45 -5.32 8.12 12.41
C ALA A 45 -6.77 7.88 11.96
N ASP A 46 -7.44 8.91 11.41
CA ASP A 46 -8.79 8.81 10.85
C ASP A 46 -8.74 8.10 9.47
N THR A 47 -8.54 6.81 9.51
CA THR A 47 -8.47 5.92 8.35
C THR A 47 -8.81 4.48 8.78
N ALA A 48 -9.14 3.62 7.81
CA ALA A 48 -9.48 2.23 8.08
C ALA A 48 -8.38 1.51 8.87
N GLN A 49 -8.74 0.92 9.99
CA GLN A 49 -7.83 0.19 10.87
C GLN A 49 -7.98 -1.33 10.71
N THR A 50 -6.94 -2.05 11.07
CA THR A 50 -6.92 -3.52 11.10
C THR A 50 -6.43 -3.96 12.48
N THR A 51 -6.98 -5.03 13.02
CA THR A 51 -6.55 -5.58 14.32
C THR A 51 -5.04 -5.83 14.34
N GLY A 52 -4.38 -5.42 15.40
CA GLY A 52 -2.93 -5.56 15.57
C GLY A 52 -2.08 -4.53 14.81
N MET A 53 -2.72 -3.60 14.10
CA MET A 53 -2.06 -2.57 13.31
C MET A 53 -2.60 -1.19 13.65
N GLN A 54 -1.73 -0.18 13.56
CA GLN A 54 -2.12 1.23 13.61
C GLN A 54 -1.74 1.89 12.29
N ARG A 55 -2.74 2.34 11.55
CA ARG A 55 -2.56 2.99 10.25
C ARG A 55 -2.73 4.50 10.36
N PHE A 56 -1.86 5.23 9.67
CA PHE A 56 -1.88 6.69 9.60
C PHE A 56 -1.84 7.15 8.16
N ALA A 57 -2.83 7.94 7.75
CA ALA A 57 -2.89 8.52 6.41
C ALA A 57 -2.01 9.78 6.34
N ALA A 58 -1.21 9.88 5.29
CA ALA A 58 -0.45 11.07 4.91
C ALA A 58 -1.09 11.75 3.70
N ILE A 59 -1.22 11.01 2.60
CA ILE A 59 -1.77 11.49 1.33
C ILE A 59 -3.10 10.79 1.09
N SER A 60 -4.17 11.55 1.02
CA SER A 60 -5.52 11.04 0.80
C SER A 60 -6.39 12.11 0.13
N GLY A 61 -7.61 11.75 -0.21
CA GLY A 61 -8.62 12.69 -0.65
C GLY A 61 -8.87 13.78 0.39
N THR A 62 -8.89 13.41 1.67
CA THR A 62 -9.15 14.34 2.78
C THR A 62 -7.96 15.25 3.06
N SER A 63 -6.72 14.75 3.03
CA SER A 63 -5.55 15.55 3.42
C SER A 63 -5.08 16.51 2.32
N VAL A 64 -5.05 16.08 1.06
CA VAL A 64 -4.49 16.86 -0.06
C VAL A 64 -5.39 16.90 -1.30
N GLY A 65 -6.60 16.35 -1.23
CA GLY A 65 -7.50 16.26 -2.41
C GLY A 65 -6.97 15.31 -3.48
N SER A 66 -6.21 14.29 -3.11
CA SER A 66 -5.73 13.27 -4.04
C SER A 66 -6.92 12.52 -4.63
N ALA A 67 -6.93 12.25 -5.93
CA ALA A 67 -8.03 11.57 -6.60
C ALA A 67 -7.78 10.08 -6.87
N LYS A 68 -6.55 9.62 -6.78
CA LYS A 68 -6.16 8.26 -7.19
C LYS A 68 -5.13 7.58 -6.30
N VAL A 69 -4.52 8.31 -5.39
CA VAL A 69 -3.46 7.77 -4.52
C VAL A 69 -3.84 7.99 -3.06
N TRP A 70 -3.80 6.91 -2.31
CA TRP A 70 -3.70 6.95 -0.86
C TRP A 70 -2.29 6.53 -0.46
N MET A 71 -1.67 7.24 0.49
CA MET A 71 -0.36 6.86 1.03
C MET A 71 -0.30 7.16 2.51
N GLY A 72 0.30 6.24 3.27
CA GLY A 72 0.42 6.36 4.71
C GLY A 72 1.41 5.39 5.31
N GLU A 73 1.42 5.34 6.63
CA GLU A 73 2.25 4.43 7.41
C GLU A 73 1.38 3.46 8.20
N THR A 74 1.89 2.26 8.41
CA THR A 74 1.29 1.27 9.28
C THR A 74 2.34 0.74 10.25
N TYR A 75 1.98 0.74 11.52
CA TYR A 75 2.76 0.17 12.62
C TYR A 75 2.17 -1.19 12.94
N VAL A 76 3.00 -2.22 12.86
CA VAL A 76 2.65 -3.60 13.22
C VAL A 76 3.27 -3.89 14.58
N SER A 77 2.43 -4.09 15.58
CA SER A 77 2.89 -4.32 16.96
C SER A 77 3.74 -5.59 17.07
N PRO A 78 4.61 -5.68 18.10
CA PRO A 78 5.38 -6.90 18.36
C PRO A 78 4.48 -8.12 18.54
N SER A 79 4.95 -9.30 18.11
CA SER A 79 4.24 -10.59 18.22
C SER A 79 2.80 -10.54 17.73
N THR A 80 2.53 -9.80 16.66
CA THR A 80 1.17 -9.54 16.17
C THR A 80 1.03 -9.91 14.70
N ALA A 81 -0.13 -10.45 14.34
CA ALA A 81 -0.56 -10.65 12.96
C ALA A 81 -1.82 -9.82 12.67
N SER A 82 -1.94 -9.30 11.45
CA SER A 82 -3.21 -8.78 10.96
C SER A 82 -4.22 -9.93 10.76
N GLY A 83 -5.50 -9.61 10.69
CA GLY A 83 -6.48 -10.52 10.11
C GLY A 83 -6.16 -10.80 8.64
N ASN A 84 -6.64 -11.95 8.12
CA ASN A 84 -6.60 -12.20 6.69
C ASN A 84 -7.50 -11.17 5.98
N HIS A 85 -7.02 -10.57 4.91
CA HIS A 85 -7.76 -9.54 4.19
C HIS A 85 -7.27 -9.39 2.74
N HIS A 86 -7.98 -8.60 1.96
CA HIS A 86 -7.52 -8.08 0.69
C HIS A 86 -7.89 -6.59 0.56
N HIS A 87 -7.32 -5.92 -0.43
CA HIS A 87 -7.50 -4.49 -0.65
C HIS A 87 -8.50 -4.15 -1.77
N GLY A 88 -9.45 -5.09 -2.07
CA GLY A 88 -10.38 -4.90 -3.17
C GLY A 88 -9.65 -4.70 -4.51
N GLU A 89 -10.12 -3.78 -5.30
CA GLU A 89 -9.53 -3.42 -6.61
C GLU A 89 -8.20 -2.65 -6.52
N SER A 90 -7.76 -2.29 -5.30
CA SER A 90 -6.56 -1.48 -5.10
C SER A 90 -5.29 -2.29 -5.34
N GLU A 91 -4.42 -1.78 -6.20
CA GLU A 91 -3.01 -2.15 -6.19
C GLU A 91 -2.33 -1.54 -4.96
N THR A 92 -1.52 -2.32 -4.28
CA THR A 92 -0.84 -1.85 -3.07
C THR A 92 0.66 -2.07 -3.18
N ALA A 93 1.41 -0.98 -3.11
CA ALA A 93 2.86 -1.00 -2.97
C ALA A 93 3.23 -0.74 -1.50
N ILE A 94 4.13 -1.55 -0.96
CA ILE A 94 4.59 -1.47 0.43
C ILE A 94 6.10 -1.35 0.44
N PHE A 95 6.61 -0.42 1.26
CA PHE A 95 8.04 -0.28 1.55
C PHE A 95 8.27 -0.56 3.02
N VAL A 96 9.18 -1.46 3.34
CA VAL A 96 9.57 -1.77 4.71
C VAL A 96 10.54 -0.70 5.21
N ARG A 97 10.05 0.19 6.10
CA ARG A 97 10.87 1.27 6.65
C ARG A 97 11.70 0.80 7.84
N ASN A 98 11.11 -0.03 8.70
CA ASN A 98 11.76 -0.53 9.92
C ASN A 98 11.17 -1.87 10.33
N GLY A 99 11.96 -2.66 11.07
CA GLY A 99 11.55 -4.01 11.50
C GLY A 99 11.69 -5.05 10.39
N ARG A 100 11.14 -6.24 10.64
CA ARG A 100 11.19 -7.38 9.71
C ARG A 100 9.82 -8.05 9.64
N PRO A 101 8.78 -7.35 9.16
CA PRO A 101 7.48 -7.96 9.01
C PRO A 101 7.52 -9.07 7.96
N GLU A 102 6.61 -10.00 8.08
CA GLU A 102 6.42 -11.08 7.12
C GLU A 102 5.06 -10.92 6.44
N PHE A 103 5.00 -11.29 5.16
CA PHE A 103 3.78 -11.30 4.37
C PHE A 103 3.39 -12.73 4.04
N VAL A 104 2.15 -13.10 4.34
CA VAL A 104 1.65 -14.46 4.16
C VAL A 104 0.48 -14.43 3.18
N PHE A 105 0.53 -15.28 2.17
CA PHE A 105 -0.52 -15.45 1.17
C PHE A 105 -0.61 -16.92 0.76
N HIS A 106 -1.63 -17.30 -0.04
CA HIS A 106 -1.78 -18.64 -0.58
C HIS A 106 -1.46 -18.67 -2.08
N ASP A 107 -0.51 -19.52 -2.50
CA ASP A 107 -0.03 -19.59 -3.90
C ASP A 107 -0.87 -20.51 -4.80
N GLY A 108 -1.94 -21.07 -4.26
CA GLY A 108 -2.79 -22.08 -4.94
C GLY A 108 -2.55 -23.51 -4.45
N VAL A 109 -1.43 -23.75 -3.74
CA VAL A 109 -1.06 -25.06 -3.22
C VAL A 109 -0.93 -25.02 -1.68
N GLN A 110 -0.30 -23.95 -1.17
CA GLN A 110 0.00 -23.81 0.27
C GLN A 110 0.11 -22.35 0.67
N GLU A 111 0.15 -22.10 1.98
CA GLU A 111 0.55 -20.79 2.50
C GLU A 111 2.04 -20.56 2.24
N VAL A 112 2.35 -19.41 1.64
CA VAL A 112 3.70 -18.93 1.39
C VAL A 112 3.97 -17.75 2.31
N ARG A 113 5.14 -17.74 2.92
CA ARG A 113 5.61 -16.71 3.83
C ARG A 113 6.82 -15.99 3.23
N ILE A 114 6.72 -14.67 3.08
CA ILE A 114 7.81 -13.81 2.61
C ILE A 114 8.37 -13.07 3.81
N ALA A 115 9.58 -13.42 4.24
CA ALA A 115 10.32 -12.65 5.22
C ALA A 115 10.95 -11.41 4.58
N THR A 116 10.87 -10.26 5.27
CA THR A 116 11.36 -8.98 4.75
C THR A 116 12.40 -8.33 5.67
N ALA A 117 13.06 -7.32 5.14
CA ALA A 117 14.01 -6.46 5.84
C ALA A 117 13.80 -4.98 5.47
N PRO A 118 14.31 -4.03 6.30
CA PRO A 118 14.27 -2.62 5.94
C PRO A 118 14.87 -2.34 4.57
N GLY A 119 14.14 -1.63 3.72
CA GLY A 119 14.51 -1.34 2.34
C GLY A 119 13.84 -2.22 1.30
N ASP A 120 13.15 -3.30 1.69
CA ASP A 120 12.43 -4.17 0.78
C ASP A 120 11.11 -3.55 0.31
N TYR A 121 10.68 -3.98 -0.88
CA TYR A 121 9.41 -3.61 -1.50
C TYR A 121 8.55 -4.84 -1.71
N ILE A 122 7.27 -4.71 -1.39
CA ILE A 122 6.23 -5.72 -1.62
C ILE A 122 5.16 -5.10 -2.52
N PHE A 123 4.69 -5.87 -3.48
CA PHE A 123 3.54 -5.53 -4.30
C PHE A 123 2.41 -6.52 -4.03
N VAL A 124 1.24 -6.00 -3.66
CA VAL A 124 0.04 -6.80 -3.49
C VAL A 124 -0.94 -6.44 -4.60
N PRO A 125 -1.19 -7.37 -5.54
CA PRO A 125 -2.18 -7.19 -6.60
C PRO A 125 -3.61 -7.03 -6.05
N PRO A 126 -4.54 -6.49 -6.86
CA PRO A 126 -5.95 -6.44 -6.51
C PRO A 126 -6.50 -7.82 -6.09
N TYR A 127 -7.37 -7.82 -5.08
CA TYR A 127 -8.09 -8.99 -4.55
C TYR A 127 -7.25 -10.13 -3.98
N VAL A 128 -5.92 -10.01 -3.91
CA VAL A 128 -5.06 -11.07 -3.37
C VAL A 128 -5.19 -11.14 -1.84
N PRO A 129 -5.71 -12.27 -1.29
CA PRO A 129 -5.78 -12.47 0.14
C PRO A 129 -4.38 -12.60 0.75
N HIS A 130 -4.16 -11.87 1.82
CA HIS A 130 -2.90 -11.90 2.55
C HIS A 130 -3.11 -11.46 4.00
N ARG A 131 -2.04 -11.58 4.79
CA ARG A 131 -1.89 -10.96 6.11
C ARG A 131 -0.45 -10.52 6.31
N GLU A 132 -0.26 -9.53 7.14
CA GLU A 132 1.05 -9.10 7.63
C GLU A 132 1.26 -9.61 9.04
N GLU A 133 2.45 -10.07 9.35
CA GLU A 133 2.86 -10.55 10.66
C GLU A 133 4.14 -9.85 11.10
N ASN A 134 4.24 -9.51 12.37
CA ASN A 134 5.49 -9.10 12.98
C ASN A 134 5.92 -10.15 14.02
N PRO A 135 6.85 -11.05 13.66
CA PRO A 135 7.33 -12.09 14.56
C PRO A 135 8.27 -11.57 15.65
N ASP A 136 8.78 -10.34 15.54
CA ASP A 136 9.65 -9.74 16.56
C ASP A 136 8.87 -9.57 17.88
N PRO A 137 9.33 -10.13 19.01
CA PRO A 137 8.62 -10.06 20.28
C PRO A 137 8.75 -8.69 20.98
N GLU A 138 9.70 -7.85 20.58
CA GLU A 138 10.05 -6.64 21.32
C GLU A 138 9.82 -5.37 20.50
N ASN A 139 10.07 -5.44 19.20
CA ASN A 139 10.11 -4.24 18.35
C ASN A 139 8.93 -4.19 17.35
N PRO A 140 8.28 -3.04 17.19
CA PRO A 140 7.29 -2.86 16.15
C PRO A 140 7.96 -2.81 14.77
N ALA A 141 7.26 -3.30 13.76
CA ALA A 141 7.61 -3.06 12.38
C ALA A 141 6.85 -1.82 11.86
N VAL A 142 7.47 -1.10 10.93
CA VAL A 142 6.88 0.08 10.28
C VAL A 142 6.98 -0.08 8.78
N ILE A 143 5.83 -0.04 8.13
CA ILE A 143 5.72 -0.10 6.68
C ILE A 143 5.07 1.18 6.14
N VAL A 144 5.52 1.61 4.98
CA VAL A 144 4.90 2.68 4.20
C VAL A 144 4.07 2.03 3.10
N ILE A 145 2.82 2.42 2.99
CA ILE A 145 1.87 1.84 2.03
C ILE A 145 1.45 2.94 1.06
N ALA A 146 1.46 2.62 -0.23
CA ALA A 146 0.82 3.40 -1.27
C ALA A 146 -0.21 2.54 -2.00
N ARG A 147 -1.39 3.10 -2.25
CA ARG A 147 -2.51 2.41 -2.93
C ARG A 147 -3.04 3.23 -4.07
N SER A 148 -3.53 2.52 -5.10
CA SER A 148 -4.10 3.15 -6.29
C SER A 148 -5.52 3.71 -6.10
N THR A 149 -6.15 3.48 -4.94
CA THR A 149 -7.46 4.00 -4.57
C THR A 149 -7.35 5.05 -3.47
N GLN A 150 -8.35 5.97 -3.40
CA GLN A 150 -8.37 7.07 -2.43
C GLN A 150 -8.57 6.63 -1.00
N GLU A 151 -9.17 5.48 -0.78
CA GLU A 151 -9.50 4.97 0.54
C GLU A 151 -8.67 3.73 0.86
N ALA A 152 -8.41 3.54 2.14
CA ALA A 152 -7.79 2.32 2.62
C ALA A 152 -8.83 1.19 2.65
N ILE A 153 -9.04 0.52 1.53
CA ILE A 153 -9.95 -0.61 1.44
C ILE A 153 -9.36 -1.79 2.22
N VAL A 154 -10.14 -2.34 3.13
CA VAL A 154 -9.82 -3.56 3.88
C VAL A 154 -11.06 -4.45 3.89
N VAL A 155 -10.99 -5.56 3.19
CA VAL A 155 -12.03 -6.59 3.19
C VAL A 155 -11.51 -7.77 4.00
N ASN A 156 -12.05 -7.93 5.21
CA ASN A 156 -11.66 -9.01 6.11
C ASN A 156 -12.16 -10.36 5.62
N LEU A 157 -11.32 -11.37 5.77
CA LEU A 157 -11.58 -12.74 5.32
C LEU A 157 -11.48 -13.72 6.49
N PRO A 158 -12.28 -14.81 6.51
CA PRO A 158 -12.22 -15.81 7.56
C PRO A 158 -10.94 -16.66 7.47
N ALA A 159 -10.36 -16.81 6.28
CA ALA A 159 -9.15 -17.60 6.03
C ALA A 159 -8.42 -17.08 4.79
N LEU A 160 -7.14 -17.45 4.63
CA LEU A 160 -6.45 -17.36 3.35
C LEU A 160 -6.97 -18.47 2.43
N TYR A 161 -7.16 -18.14 1.17
CA TYR A 161 -7.57 -19.09 0.15
C TYR A 161 -6.87 -18.82 -1.17
N ALA A 162 -6.75 -19.84 -2.00
CA ALA A 162 -6.29 -19.69 -3.36
C ALA A 162 -7.31 -18.91 -4.21
N LEU A 163 -6.86 -17.94 -4.99
CA LEU A 163 -7.76 -17.15 -5.87
C LEU A 163 -8.57 -18.01 -6.87
N SER A 164 -8.06 -19.19 -7.23
CA SER A 164 -8.76 -20.14 -8.11
C SER A 164 -10.00 -20.78 -7.48
N GLU A 165 -10.15 -20.70 -6.16
CA GLU A 165 -11.29 -21.30 -5.43
C GLU A 165 -12.46 -20.32 -5.26
N HIS A 166 -12.28 -19.05 -5.60
CA HIS A 166 -13.36 -18.05 -5.53
C HIS A 166 -13.97 -17.84 -6.91
N PRO A 167 -15.30 -17.88 -7.02
CA PRO A 167 -15.96 -17.50 -8.26
C PRO A 167 -15.56 -16.06 -8.60
N ARG A 168 -15.13 -15.85 -9.84
CA ARG A 168 -14.93 -14.48 -10.36
C ARG A 168 -16.23 -13.73 -10.12
N VAL A 169 -16.17 -12.63 -9.41
CA VAL A 169 -17.27 -11.68 -9.38
C VAL A 169 -17.37 -11.15 -10.80
N GLU A 170 -18.34 -11.65 -11.57
CA GLU A 170 -18.66 -11.09 -12.87
C GLU A 170 -19.15 -9.67 -12.63
N HIS A 171 -18.38 -8.69 -13.06
CA HIS A 171 -18.86 -7.33 -13.12
C HIS A 171 -19.92 -7.29 -14.21
N PRO A 172 -21.15 -6.87 -13.94
CA PRO A 172 -22.13 -6.61 -15.01
C PRO A 172 -21.56 -5.49 -15.90
N GLU A 173 -21.58 -5.73 -17.21
CA GLU A 173 -21.25 -4.76 -18.26
C GLU A 173 -22.14 -3.52 -18.17
#